data_e188ef6d063d61c14fb8a048d00581a7
#
_entry.id   e188ef6d063d61c14fb8a048d00581a7
#
_cell.length_a   1.000
_cell.length_b   1.000
_cell.length_c   1.000
_cell.angle_alpha   90.00
_cell.angle_beta   90.00
_cell.angle_gamma   90.00
#
_symmetry.space_group_name_H-M   'P 1'
#
loop_
_entity.id
_entity.type
_entity.pdbx_description
1 polymer ?
#
loop_
_entity_poly.entity_id
_entity_poly.type
_entity_poly.pdbx_seq_one_letter_code
_entity_poly.pdbx_strand_id
1 'polypeptide(L)'
;MGRGRLGSQQGVQRTLAARQQTAQPRYQVSALSAMDDAHLSVALDDIFVNTPVESNQQDTDTQRFFNAIGWSDELPEVVDDNAFARAALAAKRRDGRSFQMLFHTDGAQPYRGVPDARVYADQFMKGKQFQSGGIHGDGAYFARSADISWGYGSGEKSTQFRAVLNDKAKVISETRLDTMIASWKRKHPKAYRKLTNCNQAYYGMNSGTTSGVRSVFAAMFGYNVIRSSQAGGTYTIPNRSVLTVHEKVIHRDEWNRGEKW
;
A
#
# COMPACT_ATOMS: atom_id res chain seq x y z
N MET A 1 33.55 37.16 -27.42
CA MET A 1 32.36 37.58 -26.64
C MET A 1 31.31 36.52 -26.73
N GLY A 2 31.21 35.69 -25.71
CA GLY A 2 30.18 34.60 -25.64
C GLY A 2 29.39 34.76 -24.35
N ARG A 3 28.12 35.12 -24.46
CA ARG A 3 27.20 35.18 -23.33
C ARG A 3 26.57 33.78 -23.14
N GLY A 4 26.96 33.09 -22.06
CA GLY A 4 26.38 31.82 -21.67
C GLY A 4 24.96 31.98 -21.13
N ARG A 5 24.09 31.11 -21.57
CA ARG A 5 22.70 30.94 -21.07
C ARG A 5 22.69 30.29 -19.68
N LEU A 6 22.46 31.09 -18.64
CA LEU A 6 22.01 30.65 -17.33
C LEU A 6 20.48 30.80 -17.27
N GLY A 7 19.72 29.77 -17.61
CA GLY A 7 18.27 29.92 -17.69
C GLY A 7 17.42 28.67 -17.53
N SER A 8 17.99 27.50 -17.15
CA SER A 8 17.20 26.26 -17.14
C SER A 8 17.00 25.55 -15.80
N GLN A 9 17.74 25.89 -14.75
CA GLN A 9 17.63 25.18 -13.47
C GLN A 9 16.50 25.68 -12.55
N GLN A 10 16.15 26.97 -12.61
CA GLN A 10 15.07 27.51 -11.77
C GLN A 10 13.67 27.10 -12.26
N GLY A 11 13.50 26.81 -13.54
CA GLY A 11 12.22 26.35 -14.10
C GLY A 11 11.84 24.92 -13.65
N VAL A 12 12.84 24.03 -13.56
CA VAL A 12 12.64 22.63 -13.15
C VAL A 12 12.34 22.52 -11.66
N GLN A 13 12.98 23.32 -10.82
CA GLN A 13 12.72 23.33 -9.37
C GLN A 13 11.33 23.88 -9.03
N ARG A 14 10.83 24.88 -9.76
CA ARG A 14 9.46 25.41 -9.58
C ARG A 14 8.38 24.39 -10.00
N THR A 15 8.64 23.61 -11.04
CA THR A 15 7.69 22.59 -11.52
C THR A 15 7.63 21.37 -10.57
N LEU A 16 8.74 21.03 -9.89
CA LEU A 16 8.77 19.98 -8.87
C LEU A 16 8.11 20.43 -7.56
N ALA A 17 8.30 21.67 -7.15
CA ALA A 17 7.65 22.23 -5.95
C ALA A 17 6.13 22.40 -6.12
N ALA A 18 5.65 22.71 -7.33
CA ALA A 18 4.21 22.81 -7.61
C ALA A 18 3.49 21.44 -7.66
N ARG A 19 4.22 20.33 -7.87
CA ARG A 19 3.67 18.96 -7.83
C ARG A 19 3.59 18.35 -6.43
N GLN A 20 4.14 19.00 -5.41
CA GLN A 20 4.13 18.51 -4.02
C GLN A 20 3.05 19.15 -3.13
N GLN A 21 2.13 19.91 -3.67
CA GLN A 21 0.89 20.17 -2.96
C GLN A 21 0.03 18.91 -3.03
N THR A 22 0.30 17.95 -2.12
CA THR A 22 -0.61 16.85 -1.83
C THR A 22 -1.97 17.48 -1.51
N ALA A 23 -2.97 17.20 -2.31
CA ALA A 23 -4.33 17.62 -2.01
C ALA A 23 -4.64 17.17 -0.58
N GLN A 24 -5.11 18.08 0.28
CA GLN A 24 -5.49 17.74 1.64
C GLN A 24 -6.46 16.56 1.59
N PRO A 25 -6.29 15.53 2.43
CA PRO A 25 -7.19 14.40 2.44
C PRO A 25 -8.62 14.91 2.71
N ARG A 26 -9.55 14.47 1.88
CA ARG A 26 -10.95 14.88 1.94
C ARG A 26 -11.62 14.43 3.24
N TYR A 27 -11.17 13.32 3.78
CA TYR A 27 -11.66 12.74 5.02
C TYR A 27 -10.50 12.36 5.94
N GLN A 28 -10.70 12.61 7.24
CA GLN A 28 -9.82 12.09 8.29
C GLN A 28 -10.36 10.75 8.78
N VAL A 29 -9.50 9.73 8.87
CA VAL A 29 -9.89 8.40 9.36
C VAL A 29 -10.53 8.47 10.75
N SER A 30 -9.99 9.28 11.65
CA SER A 30 -10.53 9.48 13.00
C SER A 30 -11.95 10.06 12.98
N ALA A 31 -12.24 10.96 12.05
CA ALA A 31 -13.57 11.51 11.88
C ALA A 31 -14.57 10.46 11.38
N LEU A 32 -14.18 9.66 10.34
CA LEU A 32 -15.01 8.56 9.86
C LEU A 32 -15.32 7.53 10.97
N SER A 33 -14.31 7.19 11.76
CA SER A 33 -14.45 6.21 12.85
C SER A 33 -15.35 6.69 14.01
N ALA A 34 -15.53 8.00 14.16
CA ALA A 34 -16.36 8.60 15.19
C ALA A 34 -17.83 8.80 14.77
N MET A 35 -18.15 8.61 13.48
CA MET A 35 -19.52 8.78 12.98
C MET A 35 -20.43 7.63 13.44
N ASP A 36 -21.70 7.95 13.64
CA ASP A 36 -22.73 6.92 13.76
C ASP A 36 -23.01 6.23 12.43
N ASP A 37 -23.81 5.16 12.44
CA ASP A 37 -24.08 4.32 11.26
C ASP A 37 -24.72 5.11 10.10
N ALA A 38 -25.61 6.07 10.40
CA ALA A 38 -26.31 6.82 9.36
C ALA A 38 -25.36 7.82 8.68
N HIS A 39 -24.63 8.61 9.45
CA HIS A 39 -23.66 9.59 8.92
C HIS A 39 -22.52 8.91 8.19
N LEU A 40 -21.97 7.82 8.76
CA LEU A 40 -20.92 7.06 8.10
C LEU A 40 -21.39 6.44 6.77
N SER A 41 -22.63 5.94 6.72
CA SER A 41 -23.19 5.42 5.47
C SER A 41 -23.27 6.48 4.37
N VAL A 42 -23.67 7.71 4.72
CA VAL A 42 -23.70 8.86 3.79
C VAL A 42 -22.29 9.28 3.37
N ALA A 43 -21.34 9.33 4.31
CA ALA A 43 -19.95 9.66 3.98
C ALA A 43 -19.32 8.63 3.03
N LEU A 44 -19.62 7.34 3.20
CA LEU A 44 -19.15 6.30 2.28
C LEU A 44 -19.76 6.44 0.88
N ASP A 45 -21.04 6.83 0.77
CA ASP A 45 -21.65 7.14 -0.55
C ASP A 45 -20.93 8.29 -1.24
N ASP A 46 -20.67 9.36 -0.49
CA ASP A 46 -19.95 10.49 -1.03
C ASP A 46 -18.53 10.12 -1.48
N ILE A 47 -17.82 9.31 -0.69
CA ILE A 47 -16.50 8.80 -1.03
C ILE A 47 -16.54 8.00 -2.33
N PHE A 48 -17.45 7.04 -2.44
CA PHE A 48 -17.50 6.11 -3.57
C PHE A 48 -17.97 6.77 -4.88
N VAL A 49 -18.79 7.81 -4.79
CA VAL A 49 -19.30 8.52 -5.97
C VAL A 49 -18.37 9.66 -6.38
N ASN A 50 -17.89 10.45 -5.44
CA ASN A 50 -17.31 11.75 -5.70
C ASN A 50 -15.77 11.81 -5.53
N THR A 51 -15.11 10.73 -5.08
CA THR A 51 -13.64 10.73 -5.01
C THR A 51 -13.06 10.33 -6.36
N PRO A 52 -12.19 11.16 -6.96
CA PRO A 52 -11.58 10.84 -8.25
C PRO A 52 -10.61 9.66 -8.15
N VAL A 53 -10.50 8.91 -9.24
CA VAL A 53 -9.51 7.86 -9.45
C VAL A 53 -8.63 8.26 -10.62
N GLU A 54 -7.32 8.11 -10.49
CA GLU A 54 -6.39 8.47 -11.56
C GLU A 54 -6.29 7.36 -12.61
N SER A 55 -5.83 7.72 -13.81
CA SER A 55 -5.76 6.80 -14.95
C SER A 55 -4.87 5.57 -14.73
N ASN A 56 -3.91 5.65 -13.79
CA ASN A 56 -3.03 4.54 -13.41
C ASN A 56 -3.58 3.70 -12.23
N GLN A 57 -4.74 4.04 -11.70
CA GLN A 57 -5.41 3.33 -10.61
C GLN A 57 -6.57 2.49 -11.15
N GLN A 58 -6.96 1.46 -10.42
CA GLN A 58 -8.20 0.73 -10.69
C GLN A 58 -9.38 1.55 -10.20
N ASP A 59 -10.41 1.70 -11.04
CA ASP A 59 -11.64 2.39 -10.65
C ASP A 59 -12.50 1.47 -9.78
N THR A 60 -12.21 1.47 -8.48
CA THR A 60 -12.92 0.71 -7.46
C THR A 60 -13.29 1.60 -6.28
N ASP A 61 -14.33 1.23 -5.55
CA ASP A 61 -14.75 1.96 -4.35
C ASP A 61 -13.68 1.93 -3.26
N THR A 62 -12.92 0.83 -3.16
CA THR A 62 -11.82 0.71 -2.21
C THR A 62 -10.66 1.64 -2.58
N GLN A 63 -10.34 1.80 -3.88
CA GLN A 63 -9.36 2.78 -4.32
C GLN A 63 -9.83 4.21 -4.03
N ARG A 64 -11.10 4.51 -4.29
CA ARG A 64 -11.71 5.81 -3.94
C ARG A 64 -11.62 6.09 -2.45
N PHE A 65 -11.82 5.08 -1.61
CA PHE A 65 -11.66 5.23 -0.16
C PHE A 65 -10.23 5.64 0.21
N PHE A 66 -9.20 4.96 -0.30
CA PHE A 66 -7.81 5.29 0.00
C PHE A 66 -7.38 6.65 -0.58
N ASN A 67 -7.91 7.04 -1.73
CA ASN A 67 -7.72 8.39 -2.27
C ASN A 67 -8.35 9.45 -1.35
N ALA A 68 -9.58 9.21 -0.88
CA ALA A 68 -10.29 10.14 -0.01
C ALA A 68 -9.59 10.42 1.32
N ILE A 69 -8.91 9.42 1.89
CA ILE A 69 -8.13 9.55 3.13
C ILE A 69 -6.66 9.92 2.90
N GLY A 70 -6.23 10.13 1.65
CA GLY A 70 -4.88 10.58 1.28
C GLY A 70 -3.79 9.49 1.33
N TRP A 71 -4.14 8.23 1.58
CA TRP A 71 -3.14 7.17 1.71
C TRP A 71 -2.50 6.75 0.39
N SER A 72 -3.17 6.97 -0.73
CA SER A 72 -2.61 6.67 -2.06
C SER A 72 -1.42 7.57 -2.43
N ASP A 73 -1.34 8.76 -1.85
CA ASP A 73 -0.28 9.74 -2.11
C ASP A 73 0.92 9.59 -1.16
N GLU A 74 0.79 8.83 -0.07
CA GLU A 74 1.86 8.63 0.88
C GLU A 74 2.94 7.69 0.34
N LEU A 75 4.21 8.12 0.39
CA LEU A 75 5.35 7.37 -0.14
C LEU A 75 6.10 6.64 0.97
N PRO A 76 6.73 5.50 0.66
CA PRO A 76 7.69 4.88 1.55
C PRO A 76 8.97 5.73 1.63
N GLU A 77 9.72 5.57 2.70
CA GLU A 77 11.07 6.09 2.80
C GLU A 77 12.02 5.17 2.03
N VAL A 78 12.67 5.67 0.99
CA VAL A 78 13.64 4.90 0.18
C VAL A 78 15.04 5.29 0.60
N VAL A 79 15.88 4.30 0.94
CA VAL A 79 17.18 4.52 1.55
C VAL A 79 18.27 3.61 0.98
N ASP A 80 19.51 4.06 1.09
CA ASP A 80 20.72 3.31 0.74
C ASP A 80 21.02 2.14 1.71
N ASP A 81 22.04 1.32 1.38
CA ASP A 81 22.46 0.17 2.18
C ASP A 81 22.71 0.52 3.66
N ASN A 82 23.42 1.62 3.93
CA ASN A 82 23.79 2.00 5.29
C ASN A 82 22.58 2.48 6.11
N ALA A 83 21.74 3.29 5.51
CA ALA A 83 20.52 3.77 6.16
C ALA A 83 19.52 2.62 6.36
N PHE A 84 19.41 1.71 5.38
CA PHE A 84 18.57 0.51 5.52
C PHE A 84 19.04 -0.40 6.65
N ALA A 85 20.34 -0.65 6.77
CA ALA A 85 20.88 -1.46 7.87
C ALA A 85 20.57 -0.83 9.26
N ARG A 86 20.68 0.50 9.37
CA ARG A 86 20.28 1.22 10.60
C ARG A 86 18.78 1.08 10.88
N ALA A 87 17.93 1.26 9.87
CA ALA A 87 16.48 1.12 9.98
C ALA A 87 16.08 -0.31 10.40
N ALA A 88 16.69 -1.32 9.79
CA ALA A 88 16.47 -2.73 10.16
C ALA A 88 16.88 -3.04 11.59
N LEU A 89 18.02 -2.50 12.04
CA LEU A 89 18.49 -2.65 13.42
C LEU A 89 17.54 -1.95 14.41
N ALA A 90 17.08 -0.75 14.08
CA ALA A 90 16.10 -0.02 14.89
C ALA A 90 14.78 -0.78 15.00
N ALA A 91 14.26 -1.28 13.88
CA ALA A 91 13.06 -2.11 13.85
C ALA A 91 13.24 -3.39 14.66
N LYS A 92 14.39 -4.07 14.55
CA LYS A 92 14.69 -5.27 15.35
C LYS A 92 14.75 -4.98 16.87
N ARG A 93 15.29 -3.84 17.26
CA ARG A 93 15.31 -3.43 18.68
C ARG A 93 13.90 -3.12 19.20
N ARG A 94 13.08 -2.43 18.41
CA ARG A 94 11.70 -2.09 18.76
C ARG A 94 10.81 -3.33 18.84
N ASP A 95 10.86 -4.20 17.82
CA ASP A 95 9.92 -5.31 17.65
C ASP A 95 10.41 -6.62 18.26
N GLY A 96 11.69 -6.69 18.63
CA GLY A 96 12.28 -7.87 19.29
C GLY A 96 12.06 -9.15 18.48
N ARG A 97 11.44 -10.16 19.12
CA ARG A 97 11.11 -11.44 18.47
C ARG A 97 10.06 -11.33 17.36
N SER A 98 9.30 -10.23 17.31
CA SER A 98 8.28 -9.97 16.28
C SER A 98 8.85 -9.29 15.05
N PHE A 99 10.13 -8.89 15.04
CA PHE A 99 10.78 -8.27 13.89
C PHE A 99 10.71 -9.18 12.67
N GLN A 100 10.39 -8.59 11.53
CA GLN A 100 10.39 -9.26 10.23
C GLN A 100 11.04 -8.37 9.18
N MET A 101 11.93 -8.95 8.38
CA MET A 101 12.28 -8.41 7.07
C MET A 101 11.14 -8.74 6.11
N LEU A 102 10.73 -7.78 5.32
CA LEU A 102 9.63 -7.90 4.39
C LEU A 102 10.15 -7.88 2.95
N PHE A 103 9.58 -8.74 2.09
CA PHE A 103 9.96 -8.88 0.70
C PHE A 103 8.73 -8.77 -0.18
N HIS A 104 8.84 -7.98 -1.23
CA HIS A 104 7.80 -7.84 -2.24
C HIS A 104 8.38 -8.16 -3.61
N THR A 105 7.69 -9.00 -4.38
CA THR A 105 8.08 -9.36 -5.74
C THR A 105 6.99 -8.95 -6.70
N ASP A 106 7.38 -8.14 -7.68
CA ASP A 106 6.53 -7.75 -8.79
C ASP A 106 6.92 -8.43 -10.07
N GLY A 107 5.94 -8.91 -10.82
CA GLY A 107 6.08 -9.32 -12.19
C GLY A 107 5.75 -8.19 -13.17
N ALA A 108 6.14 -8.33 -14.42
CA ALA A 108 5.65 -7.47 -15.49
C ALA A 108 4.12 -7.58 -15.57
N GLN A 109 3.44 -6.42 -15.65
CA GLN A 109 1.97 -6.36 -15.71
C GLN A 109 1.53 -5.65 -17.00
N PRO A 110 1.66 -6.29 -18.16
CA PRO A 110 1.38 -5.65 -19.45
C PRO A 110 -0.07 -5.20 -19.60
N TYR A 111 -1.01 -5.88 -18.93
CA TYR A 111 -2.42 -5.50 -18.91
C TYR A 111 -2.69 -4.17 -18.17
N ARG A 112 -1.72 -3.68 -17.37
CA ARG A 112 -1.78 -2.37 -16.72
C ARG A 112 -0.89 -1.33 -17.41
N GLY A 113 -0.35 -1.64 -18.59
CA GLY A 113 0.58 -0.75 -19.29
C GLY A 113 1.95 -0.66 -18.62
N VAL A 114 2.29 -1.63 -17.73
CA VAL A 114 3.60 -1.73 -17.07
C VAL A 114 4.34 -2.94 -17.62
N PRO A 115 5.13 -2.77 -18.70
CA PRO A 115 5.78 -3.89 -19.38
C PRO A 115 7.00 -4.42 -18.63
N ASP A 116 7.55 -3.66 -17.68
CA ASP A 116 8.76 -3.96 -16.94
C ASP A 116 8.54 -3.81 -15.44
N ALA A 117 8.89 -4.81 -14.66
CA ALA A 117 8.77 -4.81 -13.21
C ALA A 117 9.65 -3.75 -12.52
N ARG A 118 10.74 -3.28 -13.17
CA ARG A 118 11.54 -2.14 -12.68
C ARG A 118 10.72 -0.85 -12.63
N VAL A 119 9.93 -0.62 -13.68
CA VAL A 119 9.02 0.54 -13.73
C VAL A 119 7.99 0.45 -12.61
N TYR A 120 7.50 -0.75 -12.32
CA TYR A 120 6.57 -0.97 -11.21
C TYR A 120 7.22 -0.69 -9.86
N ALA A 121 8.43 -1.22 -9.62
CA ALA A 121 9.16 -0.97 -8.39
C ALA A 121 9.42 0.54 -8.19
N ASP A 122 9.80 1.25 -9.26
CA ASP A 122 10.00 2.71 -9.21
C ASP A 122 8.69 3.47 -8.92
N GLN A 123 7.58 3.07 -9.53
CA GLN A 123 6.25 3.62 -9.22
C GLN A 123 5.83 3.33 -7.79
N PHE A 124 6.12 2.13 -7.26
CA PHE A 124 5.85 1.80 -5.87
C PHE A 124 6.62 2.70 -4.91
N MET A 125 7.91 2.94 -5.20
CA MET A 125 8.80 3.71 -4.34
C MET A 125 8.59 5.23 -4.45
N LYS A 126 8.27 5.74 -5.65
CA LYS A 126 8.30 7.18 -5.96
C LYS A 126 6.99 7.71 -6.55
N GLY A 127 6.14 6.83 -7.04
CA GLY A 127 4.90 7.19 -7.70
C GLY A 127 3.67 7.07 -6.83
N LYS A 128 2.51 7.39 -7.39
CA LYS A 128 1.22 7.12 -6.76
C LYS A 128 0.95 5.62 -6.72
N GLN A 129 0.49 5.16 -5.58
CA GLN A 129 0.13 3.76 -5.42
C GLN A 129 -1.17 3.48 -6.18
N PHE A 130 -1.13 2.50 -7.07
CA PHE A 130 -2.33 1.80 -7.47
C PHE A 130 -2.51 0.60 -6.55
N GLN A 131 -3.71 0.44 -6.03
CA GLN A 131 -4.03 -0.66 -5.15
C GLN A 131 -4.13 -1.94 -5.99
N SER A 132 -3.54 -3.02 -5.50
CA SER A 132 -3.76 -4.35 -6.05
C SER A 132 -4.64 -5.13 -5.09
N GLY A 133 -5.79 -5.60 -5.58
CA GLY A 133 -6.67 -6.42 -4.77
C GLY A 133 -6.03 -7.75 -4.41
N GLY A 134 -6.23 -8.17 -3.18
CA GLY A 134 -5.83 -9.47 -2.65
C GLY A 134 -6.80 -9.95 -1.58
N ILE A 135 -6.51 -11.08 -0.96
CA ILE A 135 -7.40 -11.72 0.04
C ILE A 135 -7.71 -10.86 1.26
N HIS A 136 -6.93 -9.80 1.51
CA HIS A 136 -7.15 -8.84 2.60
C HIS A 136 -7.62 -7.47 2.09
N GLY A 137 -7.99 -7.37 0.82
CA GLY A 137 -8.33 -6.11 0.17
C GLY A 137 -7.12 -5.41 -0.45
N ASP A 138 -7.31 -4.15 -0.80
CA ASP A 138 -6.31 -3.36 -1.49
C ASP A 138 -5.13 -2.99 -0.60
N GLY A 139 -3.92 -3.05 -1.16
CA GLY A 139 -2.67 -2.74 -0.48
C GLY A 139 -1.48 -3.40 -1.14
N ALA A 140 -0.29 -3.10 -0.67
CA ALA A 140 0.93 -3.80 -1.06
C ALA A 140 1.10 -5.07 -0.22
N TYR A 141 1.38 -6.19 -0.86
CA TYR A 141 1.54 -7.49 -0.22
C TYR A 141 3.00 -7.84 -0.06
N PHE A 142 3.41 -8.15 1.16
CA PHE A 142 4.78 -8.54 1.48
C PHE A 142 4.83 -9.92 2.12
N ALA A 143 5.85 -10.70 1.77
CA ALA A 143 6.19 -11.98 2.42
C ALA A 143 7.32 -11.78 3.45
N ARG A 144 7.43 -12.72 4.40
CA ARG A 144 8.49 -12.73 5.42
C ARG A 144 9.81 -13.33 4.94
N SER A 145 9.83 -13.95 3.78
CA SER A 145 11.06 -14.47 3.18
C SER A 145 11.11 -14.15 1.71
N ALA A 146 12.34 -14.00 1.20
CA ALA A 146 12.59 -13.74 -0.20
C ALA A 146 12.05 -14.87 -1.09
N ASP A 147 12.26 -16.14 -0.71
CA ASP A 147 11.80 -17.30 -1.49
C ASP A 147 10.27 -17.34 -1.60
N ILE A 148 9.56 -17.10 -0.49
CA ILE A 148 8.09 -17.02 -0.51
C ILE A 148 7.63 -15.87 -1.41
N SER A 149 8.30 -14.72 -1.33
CA SER A 149 7.98 -13.56 -2.17
C SER A 149 8.15 -13.86 -3.66
N TRP A 150 9.20 -14.58 -4.05
CA TRP A 150 9.41 -15.01 -5.43
C TRP A 150 8.29 -15.92 -5.97
N GLY A 151 7.60 -16.64 -5.10
CA GLY A 151 6.45 -17.46 -5.47
C GLY A 151 5.24 -16.65 -5.99
N TYR A 152 5.17 -15.36 -5.66
CA TYR A 152 4.10 -14.46 -6.13
C TYR A 152 4.45 -13.72 -7.42
N GLY A 153 5.74 -13.62 -7.77
CA GLY A 153 6.19 -13.01 -9.02
C GLY A 153 6.29 -14.06 -10.14
N SER A 154 5.53 -13.91 -11.21
CA SER A 154 5.61 -14.78 -12.37
C SER A 154 6.51 -14.19 -13.46
N GLY A 155 7.46 -15.01 -13.97
CA GLY A 155 8.25 -14.70 -15.14
C GLY A 155 9.67 -14.20 -14.86
N GLU A 156 10.50 -14.26 -15.92
CA GLU A 156 11.92 -13.93 -15.87
C GLU A 156 12.21 -12.44 -15.56
N LYS A 157 11.25 -11.57 -15.85
CA LYS A 157 11.36 -10.11 -15.63
C LYS A 157 10.88 -9.66 -14.24
N SER A 158 10.63 -10.59 -13.33
CA SER A 158 10.21 -10.24 -11.97
C SER A 158 11.33 -9.52 -11.23
N THR A 159 10.95 -8.56 -10.40
CA THR A 159 11.85 -7.76 -9.57
C THR A 159 11.41 -7.86 -8.11
N GLN A 160 12.37 -8.07 -7.22
CA GLN A 160 12.13 -8.10 -5.79
C GLN A 160 12.83 -6.93 -5.09
N PHE A 161 12.17 -6.36 -4.11
CA PHE A 161 12.76 -5.42 -3.16
C PHE A 161 12.43 -5.81 -1.72
N ARG A 162 13.18 -5.27 -0.77
CA ARG A 162 13.01 -5.53 0.66
C ARG A 162 12.67 -4.26 1.42
N ALA A 163 11.97 -4.43 2.53
CA ALA A 163 11.55 -3.33 3.39
C ALA A 163 11.53 -3.74 4.86
N VAL A 164 11.46 -2.77 5.74
CA VAL A 164 11.12 -2.94 7.15
C VAL A 164 10.00 -1.98 7.52
N LEU A 165 9.21 -2.34 8.52
CA LEU A 165 8.22 -1.43 9.09
C LEU A 165 8.96 -0.36 9.92
N ASN A 166 8.58 0.89 9.72
CA ASN A 166 9.08 2.01 10.54
C ASN A 166 8.21 2.22 11.80
N ASP A 167 8.46 3.28 12.55
CA ASP A 167 7.78 3.59 13.80
C ASP A 167 6.31 4.04 13.64
N LYS A 168 5.90 4.43 12.43
CA LYS A 168 4.50 4.78 12.11
C LYS A 168 3.61 3.55 11.93
N ALA A 169 4.19 2.34 11.85
CA ALA A 169 3.45 1.12 11.60
C ALA A 169 2.57 0.73 12.79
N LYS A 170 1.27 0.61 12.54
CA LYS A 170 0.27 0.07 13.48
C LYS A 170 -0.26 -1.24 12.94
N VAL A 171 0.27 -2.33 13.48
CA VAL A 171 0.03 -3.69 13.00
C VAL A 171 -1.16 -4.31 13.72
N ILE A 172 -2.07 -4.91 12.95
CA ILE A 172 -3.15 -5.75 13.47
C ILE A 172 -3.04 -7.16 12.88
N SER A 173 -3.31 -8.20 13.70
CA SER A 173 -3.46 -9.54 13.15
C SER A 173 -4.83 -9.70 12.46
N GLU A 174 -4.89 -10.53 11.42
CA GLU A 174 -6.12 -10.84 10.70
C GLU A 174 -7.24 -11.30 11.66
N THR A 175 -6.95 -12.24 12.56
CA THR A 175 -7.93 -12.74 13.54
C THR A 175 -8.49 -11.64 14.44
N ARG A 176 -7.63 -10.73 14.91
CA ARG A 176 -8.09 -9.61 15.75
C ARG A 176 -8.93 -8.64 14.93
N LEU A 177 -8.53 -8.37 13.69
CA LEU A 177 -9.29 -7.51 12.78
C LEU A 177 -10.69 -8.07 12.54
N ASP A 178 -10.81 -9.36 12.23
CA ASP A 178 -12.09 -10.02 11.99
C ASP A 178 -13.00 -9.96 13.24
N THR A 179 -12.43 -10.11 14.43
CA THR A 179 -13.16 -9.93 15.70
C THR A 179 -13.69 -8.51 15.86
N MET A 180 -12.88 -7.51 15.53
CA MET A 180 -13.29 -6.10 15.57
C MET A 180 -14.38 -5.81 14.53
N ILE A 181 -14.25 -6.31 13.31
CA ILE A 181 -15.26 -6.18 12.25
C ILE A 181 -16.60 -6.79 12.71
N ALA A 182 -16.58 -7.99 13.29
CA ALA A 182 -17.80 -8.63 13.78
C ALA A 182 -18.50 -7.82 14.88
N SER A 183 -17.75 -7.18 15.76
CA SER A 183 -18.30 -6.27 16.77
C SER A 183 -18.84 -4.98 16.15
N TRP A 184 -18.09 -4.40 15.21
CA TRP A 184 -18.44 -3.16 14.54
C TRP A 184 -19.68 -3.31 13.65
N LYS A 185 -19.85 -4.44 12.97
CA LYS A 185 -21.04 -4.80 12.18
C LYS A 185 -22.35 -4.64 12.97
N ARG A 186 -22.34 -4.99 14.26
CA ARG A 186 -23.55 -4.86 15.11
C ARG A 186 -23.93 -3.42 15.39
N LYS A 187 -22.92 -2.52 15.43
CA LYS A 187 -23.12 -1.10 15.70
C LYS A 187 -23.39 -0.28 14.43
N HIS A 188 -22.83 -0.72 13.29
CA HIS A 188 -22.89 -0.02 12.02
C HIS A 188 -23.38 -0.93 10.87
N PRO A 189 -24.62 -1.44 10.94
CA PRO A 189 -25.12 -2.42 9.98
C PRO A 189 -25.29 -1.88 8.56
N LYS A 190 -25.63 -0.58 8.40
CA LYS A 190 -25.78 0.07 7.09
C LYS A 190 -24.41 0.30 6.44
N ALA A 191 -23.50 0.90 7.16
CA ALA A 191 -22.14 1.12 6.68
C ALA A 191 -21.40 -0.20 6.41
N TYR A 192 -21.59 -1.23 7.24
CA TYR A 192 -21.04 -2.56 7.00
C TYR A 192 -21.53 -3.13 5.68
N ARG A 193 -22.84 -3.11 5.42
CA ARG A 193 -23.42 -3.62 4.17
C ARG A 193 -22.87 -2.85 2.97
N LYS A 194 -22.71 -1.55 3.09
CA LYS A 194 -22.15 -0.71 2.03
C LYS A 194 -20.70 -1.10 1.70
N LEU A 195 -19.85 -1.22 2.71
CA LEU A 195 -18.45 -1.64 2.53
C LEU A 195 -18.33 -3.04 1.94
N THR A 196 -19.14 -4.01 2.37
CA THR A 196 -19.05 -5.37 1.85
C THR A 196 -19.65 -5.55 0.45
N ASN A 197 -20.50 -4.63 0.00
CA ASN A 197 -21.10 -4.62 -1.33
C ASN A 197 -20.39 -3.68 -2.31
N CYS A 198 -19.37 -2.95 -1.87
CA CYS A 198 -18.64 -2.02 -2.71
C CYS A 198 -17.84 -2.75 -3.82
N ASN A 199 -17.56 -2.04 -4.91
CA ASN A 199 -16.72 -2.54 -5.98
C ASN A 199 -15.28 -2.67 -5.50
N GLN A 200 -14.70 -3.86 -5.65
CA GLN A 200 -13.38 -4.24 -5.13
C GLN A 200 -12.45 -4.66 -6.26
N ALA A 201 -11.16 -4.43 -6.08
CA ALA A 201 -10.15 -4.82 -7.05
C ALA A 201 -9.90 -6.33 -7.14
N TYR A 202 -10.37 -7.13 -6.18
CA TYR A 202 -10.10 -8.56 -6.14
C TYR A 202 -11.09 -9.37 -6.99
N TYR A 203 -10.56 -10.03 -8.01
CA TYR A 203 -11.32 -10.91 -8.88
C TYR A 203 -11.74 -12.20 -8.15
N GLY A 204 -13.04 -12.51 -8.15
CA GLY A 204 -13.59 -13.77 -7.63
C GLY A 204 -14.08 -13.73 -6.18
N MET A 205 -14.00 -12.59 -5.49
CA MET A 205 -14.70 -12.43 -4.22
C MET A 205 -16.15 -12.08 -4.47
N ASN A 206 -17.06 -12.87 -3.92
CA ASN A 206 -18.49 -12.56 -3.93
C ASN A 206 -18.72 -11.25 -3.15
N SER A 207 -19.53 -10.36 -3.70
CA SER A 207 -20.10 -9.24 -2.96
C SER A 207 -20.70 -9.74 -1.65
N GLY A 208 -20.53 -8.98 -0.57
CA GLY A 208 -21.03 -9.37 0.75
C GLY A 208 -20.02 -10.04 1.68
N THR A 209 -18.77 -10.28 1.23
CA THR A 209 -17.70 -10.79 2.09
C THR A 209 -16.83 -9.67 2.65
N THR A 210 -16.23 -9.87 3.83
CA THR A 210 -15.28 -8.92 4.43
C THR A 210 -13.88 -9.04 3.86
N SER A 211 -13.55 -10.11 3.16
CA SER A 211 -12.18 -10.39 2.72
C SER A 211 -11.60 -9.25 1.87
N GLY A 212 -12.27 -8.86 0.80
CA GLY A 212 -11.78 -7.82 -0.11
C GLY A 212 -11.75 -6.39 0.46
N VAL A 213 -12.31 -6.15 1.65
CA VAL A 213 -12.36 -4.83 2.30
C VAL A 213 -11.69 -4.79 3.67
N ARG A 214 -10.97 -5.82 4.06
CA ARG A 214 -10.23 -5.84 5.35
C ARG A 214 -9.28 -4.67 5.50
N SER A 215 -8.61 -4.26 4.43
CA SER A 215 -7.71 -3.10 4.45
C SER A 215 -8.43 -1.79 4.77
N VAL A 216 -9.66 -1.61 4.25
CA VAL A 216 -10.52 -0.47 4.58
C VAL A 216 -10.93 -0.50 6.05
N PHE A 217 -11.35 -1.65 6.57
CA PHE A 217 -11.66 -1.81 7.99
C PHE A 217 -10.44 -1.56 8.88
N ALA A 218 -9.26 -2.08 8.50
CA ALA A 218 -8.03 -1.82 9.23
C ALA A 218 -7.73 -0.32 9.30
N ALA A 219 -7.85 0.40 8.18
CA ALA A 219 -7.70 1.85 8.13
C ALA A 219 -8.69 2.55 9.06
N MET A 220 -9.98 2.22 8.97
CA MET A 220 -11.03 2.80 9.83
C MET A 220 -10.78 2.55 11.32
N PHE A 221 -10.13 1.43 11.69
CA PHE A 221 -9.76 1.14 13.07
C PHE A 221 -8.40 1.73 13.47
N GLY A 222 -7.77 2.53 12.60
CA GLY A 222 -6.50 3.21 12.85
C GLY A 222 -5.27 2.33 12.67
N TYR A 223 -5.38 1.21 11.96
CA TYR A 223 -4.27 0.33 11.59
C TYR A 223 -3.91 0.49 10.13
N ASN A 224 -2.62 0.41 9.83
CA ASN A 224 -2.06 0.58 8.49
C ASN A 224 -1.26 -0.63 8.00
N VAL A 225 -1.26 -1.73 8.78
CA VAL A 225 -0.64 -3.00 8.44
C VAL A 225 -1.50 -4.15 8.94
N ILE A 226 -1.85 -5.10 8.06
CA ILE A 226 -2.51 -6.35 8.42
C ILE A 226 -1.46 -7.47 8.34
N ARG A 227 -1.32 -8.24 9.43
CA ARG A 227 -0.47 -9.44 9.47
C ARG A 227 -1.35 -10.68 9.42
N SER A 228 -1.17 -11.49 8.37
CA SER A 228 -1.81 -12.79 8.21
C SER A 228 -0.86 -13.93 8.52
N SER A 229 -1.40 -15.06 8.97
CA SER A 229 -0.68 -16.33 9.08
C SER A 229 -0.73 -17.15 7.79
N GLN A 230 -1.57 -16.77 6.83
CA GLN A 230 -1.72 -17.47 5.56
C GLN A 230 -0.46 -17.38 4.71
N ALA A 231 -0.26 -18.35 3.82
CA ALA A 231 0.84 -18.41 2.87
C ALA A 231 2.23 -18.18 3.49
N GLY A 232 2.51 -18.79 4.63
CA GLY A 232 3.79 -18.64 5.33
C GLY A 232 3.95 -17.31 6.07
N GLY A 233 2.90 -16.52 6.18
CA GLY A 233 2.86 -15.21 6.83
C GLY A 233 3.08 -14.07 5.86
N THR A 234 1.99 -13.37 5.57
CA THR A 234 1.97 -12.19 4.69
C THR A 234 1.62 -10.94 5.47
N TYR A 235 2.01 -9.81 4.90
CA TYR A 235 1.66 -8.47 5.36
C TYR A 235 0.96 -7.74 4.24
N THR A 236 -0.22 -7.19 4.53
CA THR A 236 -0.93 -6.28 3.62
C THR A 236 -0.76 -4.86 4.15
N ILE A 237 -0.26 -3.97 3.31
CA ILE A 237 0.13 -2.61 3.68
C ILE A 237 -0.65 -1.62 2.82
N PRO A 238 -1.79 -1.12 3.31
CA PRO A 238 -2.59 -0.13 2.60
C PRO A 238 -1.92 1.25 2.57
N ASN A 239 -1.08 1.59 3.56
CA ASN A 239 -0.35 2.85 3.60
C ASN A 239 1.15 2.62 3.53
N ARG A 240 1.78 3.04 2.43
CA ARG A 240 3.21 2.82 2.17
C ARG A 240 4.14 3.63 3.06
N SER A 241 3.69 4.74 3.64
CA SER A 241 4.55 5.60 4.48
C SER A 241 5.06 4.90 5.75
N VAL A 242 4.51 3.71 6.05
CA VAL A 242 4.96 2.87 7.17
C VAL A 242 6.16 1.99 6.82
N LEU A 243 6.66 2.09 5.59
CA LEU A 243 7.79 1.31 5.12
C LEU A 243 9.04 2.16 5.01
N THR A 244 10.17 1.60 5.45
CA THR A 244 11.49 1.98 4.98
C THR A 244 11.95 0.92 4.00
N VAL A 245 12.12 1.30 2.73
CA VAL A 245 12.42 0.43 1.60
C VAL A 245 13.88 0.60 1.19
N HIS A 246 14.56 -0.49 0.94
CA HIS A 246 15.90 -0.48 0.40
C HIS A 246 15.87 -0.08 -1.08
N GLU A 247 16.70 0.86 -1.50
CA GLU A 247 16.76 1.33 -2.89
C GLU A 247 17.21 0.26 -3.88
N LYS A 248 18.03 -0.71 -3.42
CA LYS A 248 18.46 -1.83 -4.23
C LYS A 248 17.27 -2.75 -4.52
N VAL A 249 17.19 -3.20 -5.77
CA VAL A 249 16.28 -4.25 -6.22
C VAL A 249 17.10 -5.43 -6.76
N ILE A 250 16.56 -6.63 -6.69
CA ILE A 250 17.16 -7.83 -7.30
C ILE A 250 16.21 -8.31 -8.39
N HIS A 251 16.77 -8.59 -9.57
CA HIS A 251 16.03 -9.17 -10.68
C HIS A 251 16.05 -10.70 -10.60
N ARG A 252 15.07 -11.36 -11.20
CA ARG A 252 14.94 -12.82 -11.17
C ARG A 252 16.17 -13.56 -11.72
N ASP A 253 16.75 -13.04 -12.76
CA ASP A 253 17.97 -13.60 -13.36
C ASP A 253 19.20 -13.43 -12.44
N GLU A 254 19.33 -12.31 -11.73
CA GLU A 254 20.37 -12.07 -10.72
C GLU A 254 20.22 -13.06 -9.57
N TRP A 255 18.99 -13.23 -9.07
CA TRP A 255 18.67 -14.19 -8.03
C TRP A 255 19.03 -15.63 -8.44
N ASN A 256 18.72 -16.01 -9.67
CA ASN A 256 19.03 -17.34 -10.21
C ASN A 256 20.54 -17.56 -10.39
N ARG A 257 21.32 -16.50 -10.61
CA ARG A 257 22.80 -16.54 -10.62
C ARG A 257 23.44 -16.57 -9.22
N GLY A 258 22.65 -16.51 -8.17
CA GLY A 258 23.10 -16.59 -6.79
C GLY A 258 23.23 -15.26 -6.07
N GLU A 259 22.86 -14.14 -6.69
CA GLU A 259 22.76 -12.87 -5.97
C GLU A 259 21.61 -12.91 -4.98
N LYS A 260 21.91 -12.75 -3.71
CA LYS A 260 20.95 -12.81 -2.62
C LYS A 260 20.97 -11.52 -1.80
N TRP A 261 19.95 -11.34 -1.00
CA TRP A 261 19.89 -10.24 -0.04
C TRP A 261 20.89 -10.40 1.11
#